data_f123145e207e9c75193c7527850c6fb6
#
_entry.id   f123145e207e9c75193c7527850c6fb6
#
_cell.length_a   1.000
_cell.length_b   1.000
_cell.length_c   1.000
_cell.angle_alpha   90.00
_cell.angle_beta   90.00
_cell.angle_gamma   90.00
#
_symmetry.space_group_name_H-M   'P 1'
#
loop_
_entity.id
_entity.type
_entity.pdbx_description
1 polymer ?
#
loop_
_entity_poly.entity_id
_entity_poly.type
_entity_poly.pdbx_seq_one_letter_code
_entity_poly.pdbx_strand_id
1 'polypeptide(L)'
;MTHKVGIYGGSFNPVHFGHVGLAKWVIENTDLDELWLIVSPNNPLKPATLLAPEGERLAAVSKAIKDIPHVKASDFEFSLPRPSYTANTLRELQKAYPDADFTLIIGEDNIAIFDRWREYEFILANFRIFVYPRRENLSDEGLTAKRSNSPEDGLTTQWSNSVAVKEIRYLSGAPLFDISSTQIRNQQAKAYV
;
A
#
# COMPACT_ATOMS: atom_id res chain seq x y z
N MET A 1 -14.99 -16.09 14.14
CA MET A 1 -13.81 -15.97 13.25
C MET A 1 -13.49 -14.49 13.15
N THR A 2 -12.22 -14.10 13.27
CA THR A 2 -11.81 -12.70 13.18
C THR A 2 -11.89 -12.25 11.71
N HIS A 3 -12.50 -11.10 11.44
CA HIS A 3 -12.62 -10.55 10.08
C HIS A 3 -11.29 -9.97 9.62
N LYS A 4 -10.72 -10.49 8.54
CA LYS A 4 -9.40 -10.13 8.03
C LYS A 4 -9.51 -9.04 6.98
N VAL A 5 -8.94 -7.87 7.26
CA VAL A 5 -9.05 -6.70 6.40
C VAL A 5 -7.68 -6.24 5.92
N GLY A 6 -7.50 -6.19 4.61
CA GLY A 6 -6.33 -5.58 3.99
C GLY A 6 -6.43 -4.05 3.96
N ILE A 7 -5.36 -3.36 4.31
CA ILE A 7 -5.24 -1.90 4.26
C ILE A 7 -4.24 -1.51 3.18
N TYR A 8 -4.74 -0.94 2.10
CA TYR A 8 -3.95 -0.44 0.99
C TYR A 8 -4.04 1.09 0.94
N GLY A 9 -3.12 1.75 1.64
CA GLY A 9 -3.06 3.22 1.72
C GLY A 9 -2.38 3.83 0.49
N GLY A 10 -2.91 4.96 0.02
CA GLY A 10 -2.31 5.68 -1.08
C GLY A 10 -2.92 7.05 -1.36
N SER A 11 -2.16 7.89 -2.08
CA SER A 11 -2.69 9.18 -2.55
C SER A 11 -3.69 8.99 -3.70
N PHE A 12 -3.56 7.93 -4.49
CA PHE A 12 -4.38 7.64 -5.68
C PHE A 12 -4.60 8.87 -6.57
N ASN A 13 -3.50 9.52 -6.95
CA ASN A 13 -3.52 10.80 -7.67
C ASN A 13 -2.80 10.73 -9.03
N PRO A 14 -3.46 10.22 -10.09
CA PRO A 14 -4.76 9.55 -10.05
C PRO A 14 -4.68 8.06 -9.66
N VAL A 15 -5.83 7.45 -9.35
CA VAL A 15 -5.98 6.00 -9.38
C VAL A 15 -5.77 5.49 -10.80
N HIS A 16 -5.19 4.30 -10.97
CA HIS A 16 -4.91 3.71 -12.29
C HIS A 16 -5.06 2.19 -12.25
N PHE A 17 -5.02 1.56 -13.43
CA PHE A 17 -5.24 0.12 -13.57
C PHE A 17 -4.29 -0.74 -12.73
N GLY A 18 -3.08 -0.28 -12.46
CA GLY A 18 -2.16 -0.98 -11.56
C GLY A 18 -2.68 -1.09 -10.13
N HIS A 19 -3.31 -0.04 -9.59
CA HIS A 19 -3.96 -0.10 -8.27
C HIS A 19 -5.16 -1.05 -8.27
N VAL A 20 -5.99 -0.98 -9.31
CA VAL A 20 -7.20 -1.80 -9.47
C VAL A 20 -6.84 -3.28 -9.65
N GLY A 21 -5.87 -3.56 -10.53
CA GLY A 21 -5.40 -4.92 -10.79
C GLY A 21 -4.76 -5.57 -9.57
N LEU A 22 -3.96 -4.81 -8.80
CA LEU A 22 -3.42 -5.30 -7.53
C LEU A 22 -4.52 -5.58 -6.51
N ALA A 23 -5.48 -4.67 -6.36
CA ALA A 23 -6.59 -4.84 -5.42
C ALA A 23 -7.40 -6.11 -5.73
N LYS A 24 -7.71 -6.33 -7.00
CA LYS A 24 -8.38 -7.56 -7.45
C LYS A 24 -7.56 -8.80 -7.15
N TRP A 25 -6.29 -8.78 -7.52
CA TRP A 25 -5.40 -9.93 -7.31
C TRP A 25 -5.26 -10.28 -5.82
N VAL A 26 -5.09 -9.27 -4.96
CA VAL A 26 -4.93 -9.46 -3.51
C VAL A 26 -6.17 -10.16 -2.93
N ILE A 27 -7.37 -9.70 -3.24
CA ILE A 27 -8.59 -10.28 -2.68
C ILE A 27 -8.85 -11.71 -3.20
N GLU A 28 -8.42 -12.02 -4.43
CA GLU A 28 -8.59 -13.34 -5.04
C GLU A 28 -7.51 -14.35 -4.61
N ASN A 29 -6.32 -13.90 -4.14
CA ASN A 29 -5.16 -14.77 -3.93
C ASN A 29 -4.60 -14.74 -2.50
N THR A 30 -5.27 -14.07 -1.57
CA THR A 30 -4.89 -14.05 -0.16
C THR A 30 -6.04 -14.51 0.73
N ASP A 31 -5.78 -14.59 2.03
CA ASP A 31 -6.76 -15.00 3.05
C ASP A 31 -7.54 -13.80 3.63
N LEU A 32 -7.57 -12.67 2.92
CA LEU A 32 -8.30 -11.48 3.35
C LEU A 32 -9.79 -11.58 2.98
N ASP A 33 -10.66 -11.19 3.90
CA ASP A 33 -12.10 -11.13 3.69
C ASP A 33 -12.51 -9.84 2.96
N GLU A 34 -11.79 -8.74 3.23
CA GLU A 34 -11.99 -7.43 2.59
C GLU A 34 -10.66 -6.73 2.31
N LEU A 35 -10.67 -5.82 1.34
CA LEU A 35 -9.58 -4.90 1.05
C LEU A 35 -10.08 -3.45 1.03
N TRP A 36 -9.49 -2.60 1.86
CA TRP A 36 -9.82 -1.18 1.92
C TRP A 36 -8.72 -0.35 1.27
N LEU A 37 -9.08 0.38 0.21
CA LEU A 37 -8.22 1.39 -0.39
C LEU A 37 -8.41 2.69 0.38
N ILE A 38 -7.50 2.99 1.30
CA ILE A 38 -7.56 4.21 2.13
C ILE A 38 -6.92 5.36 1.37
N VAL A 39 -7.73 6.37 1.05
CA VAL A 39 -7.27 7.57 0.34
C VAL A 39 -6.59 8.51 1.34
N SER A 40 -5.27 8.66 1.23
CA SER A 40 -4.51 9.56 2.10
C SER A 40 -4.73 11.02 1.72
N PRO A 41 -5.19 11.89 2.63
CA PRO A 41 -5.35 13.32 2.37
C PRO A 41 -4.00 14.00 2.12
N ASN A 42 -2.98 13.64 2.91
CA ASN A 42 -1.64 14.19 2.78
C ASN A 42 -0.59 13.16 3.20
N ASN A 43 0.11 12.59 2.22
CA ASN A 43 1.24 11.71 2.48
C ASN A 43 2.47 12.57 2.86
N PRO A 44 3.08 12.38 4.05
CA PRO A 44 4.22 13.18 4.51
C PRO A 44 5.45 13.12 3.60
N LEU A 45 5.56 12.08 2.78
CA LEU A 45 6.66 11.87 1.83
C LEU A 45 6.43 12.54 0.47
N LYS A 46 5.29 13.24 0.26
CA LYS A 46 4.93 13.87 -1.03
C LYS A 46 4.56 15.33 -0.86
N PRO A 47 4.97 16.23 -1.78
CA PRO A 47 4.52 17.61 -1.78
C PRO A 47 2.99 17.69 -1.90
N ALA A 48 2.34 18.43 -0.98
CA ALA A 48 0.89 18.59 -0.97
C ALA A 48 0.35 19.40 -2.18
N THR A 49 1.18 20.21 -2.80
CA THR A 49 0.82 21.15 -3.88
C THR A 49 0.40 20.51 -5.22
N LEU A 50 0.60 19.19 -5.36
CA LEU A 50 0.30 18.45 -6.60
C LEU A 50 -0.87 17.46 -6.45
N LEU A 51 -1.58 17.48 -5.34
CA LEU A 51 -2.68 16.56 -5.09
C LEU A 51 -4.02 17.17 -5.52
N ALA A 52 -4.79 16.41 -6.30
CA ALA A 52 -6.20 16.72 -6.50
C ALA A 52 -6.97 16.68 -5.15
N PRO A 53 -8.10 17.38 -5.02
CA PRO A 53 -8.93 17.33 -3.82
C PRO A 53 -9.22 15.91 -3.36
N GLU A 54 -9.14 15.68 -2.05
CA GLU A 54 -9.26 14.32 -1.47
C GLU A 54 -10.59 13.65 -1.81
N GLY A 55 -11.70 14.41 -1.83
CA GLY A 55 -13.01 13.91 -2.20
C GLY A 55 -13.09 13.45 -3.67
N GLU A 56 -12.42 14.17 -4.60
CA GLU A 56 -12.35 13.77 -6.01
C GLU A 56 -11.54 12.47 -6.17
N ARG A 57 -10.43 12.33 -5.43
CA ARG A 57 -9.63 11.12 -5.45
C ARG A 57 -10.38 9.93 -4.87
N LEU A 58 -11.14 10.13 -3.80
CA LEU A 58 -12.01 9.11 -3.21
C LEU A 58 -13.08 8.67 -4.20
N ALA A 59 -13.77 9.61 -4.83
CA ALA A 59 -14.78 9.31 -5.85
C ALA A 59 -14.20 8.54 -7.04
N ALA A 60 -12.99 8.93 -7.49
CA ALA A 60 -12.29 8.22 -8.56
C ALA A 60 -11.91 6.78 -8.16
N VAL A 61 -11.40 6.57 -6.94
CA VAL A 61 -11.11 5.22 -6.41
C VAL A 61 -12.38 4.40 -6.33
N SER A 62 -13.45 4.93 -5.72
CA SER A 62 -14.75 4.23 -5.60
C SER A 62 -15.30 3.80 -6.95
N LYS A 63 -15.21 4.69 -7.95
CA LYS A 63 -15.62 4.38 -9.32
C LYS A 63 -14.77 3.29 -9.96
N ALA A 64 -13.46 3.31 -9.72
CA ALA A 64 -12.53 2.38 -10.34
C ALA A 64 -12.66 0.94 -9.81
N ILE A 65 -13.10 0.78 -8.57
CA ILE A 65 -13.21 -0.54 -7.91
C ILE A 65 -14.66 -1.04 -7.76
N LYS A 66 -15.66 -0.31 -8.27
CA LYS A 66 -17.10 -0.56 -8.05
C LYS A 66 -17.55 -1.99 -8.36
N ASP A 67 -16.90 -2.63 -9.33
CA ASP A 67 -17.26 -3.97 -9.80
C ASP A 67 -16.36 -5.08 -9.19
N ILE A 68 -15.52 -4.75 -8.21
CA ILE A 68 -14.65 -5.72 -7.53
C ILE A 68 -15.28 -6.07 -6.17
N PRO A 69 -15.78 -7.29 -5.98
CA PRO A 69 -16.35 -7.73 -4.71
C PRO A 69 -15.31 -7.62 -3.57
N HIS A 70 -15.78 -7.33 -2.36
CA HIS A 70 -14.94 -7.27 -1.16
C HIS A 70 -13.84 -6.20 -1.15
N VAL A 71 -13.85 -5.27 -2.14
CA VAL A 71 -12.93 -4.14 -2.22
C VAL A 71 -13.71 -2.84 -2.06
N LYS A 72 -13.27 -1.95 -1.16
CA LYS A 72 -13.92 -0.66 -0.93
C LYS A 72 -12.93 0.49 -0.80
N ALA A 73 -13.34 1.68 -1.24
CA ALA A 73 -12.63 2.92 -0.98
C ALA A 73 -12.99 3.43 0.43
N SER A 74 -12.02 4.01 1.12
CA SER A 74 -12.22 4.55 2.47
C SER A 74 -11.61 5.93 2.61
N ASP A 75 -12.37 6.82 3.24
CA ASP A 75 -11.99 8.17 3.66
C ASP A 75 -11.54 8.22 5.12
N PHE A 76 -11.26 7.09 5.73
CA PHE A 76 -10.96 6.99 7.16
C PHE A 76 -9.89 8.00 7.64
N GLU A 77 -8.85 8.24 6.83
CA GLU A 77 -7.80 9.21 7.15
C GLU A 77 -8.25 10.68 7.08
N PHE A 78 -9.41 11.00 6.47
CA PHE A 78 -9.84 12.40 6.32
C PHE A 78 -10.15 13.05 7.66
N SER A 79 -10.61 12.26 8.64
CA SER A 79 -10.91 12.70 10.01
C SER A 79 -9.70 12.66 10.96
N LEU A 80 -8.57 12.08 10.52
CA LEU A 80 -7.40 11.93 11.37
C LEU A 80 -6.46 13.15 11.32
N PRO A 81 -5.63 13.36 12.36
CA PRO A 81 -4.61 14.40 12.35
C PRO A 81 -3.65 14.29 11.17
N ARG A 82 -3.32 15.44 10.56
CA ARG A 82 -2.38 15.54 9.44
C ARG A 82 -0.99 15.92 9.92
N PRO A 83 0.08 15.41 9.27
CA PRO A 83 0.08 14.48 8.13
C PRO A 83 -0.32 13.06 8.53
N SER A 84 -0.86 12.28 7.54
CA SER A 84 -1.32 10.91 7.76
C SER A 84 -0.14 9.95 7.89
N TYR A 85 0.14 9.53 9.12
CA TYR A 85 1.12 8.49 9.39
C TYR A 85 0.45 7.13 9.50
N THR A 86 0.95 6.13 8.80
CA THR A 86 0.36 4.78 8.75
C THR A 86 0.18 4.14 10.13
N ALA A 87 1.13 4.35 11.05
CA ALA A 87 1.00 3.86 12.43
C ALA A 87 -0.23 4.43 13.15
N ASN A 88 -0.53 5.72 12.95
CA ASN A 88 -1.74 6.34 13.50
C ASN A 88 -3.00 5.77 12.88
N THR A 89 -3.02 5.66 11.54
CA THR A 89 -4.16 5.10 10.81
C THR A 89 -4.50 3.70 11.31
N LEU A 90 -3.50 2.82 11.41
CA LEU A 90 -3.69 1.45 11.88
C LEU A 90 -4.16 1.38 13.34
N ARG A 91 -3.61 2.24 14.21
CA ARG A 91 -4.03 2.33 15.62
C ARG A 91 -5.48 2.77 15.77
N GLU A 92 -5.90 3.78 15.00
CA GLU A 92 -7.28 4.26 15.04
C GLU A 92 -8.25 3.25 14.38
N LEU A 93 -7.83 2.52 13.35
CA LEU A 93 -8.59 1.41 12.79
C LEU A 93 -8.82 0.30 13.82
N GLN A 94 -7.80 -0.11 14.56
CA GLN A 94 -7.95 -1.11 15.63
C GLN A 94 -8.93 -0.67 16.72
N LYS A 95 -8.96 0.62 17.06
CA LYS A 95 -9.91 1.16 18.03
C LYS A 95 -11.34 1.17 17.48
N ALA A 96 -11.50 1.58 16.21
CA ALA A 96 -12.80 1.68 15.57
C ALA A 96 -13.42 0.31 15.22
N TYR A 97 -12.57 -0.68 14.95
CA TYR A 97 -12.98 -2.03 14.52
C TYR A 97 -12.21 -3.10 15.32
N PRO A 98 -12.52 -3.28 16.61
CA PRO A 98 -11.75 -4.16 17.51
C PRO A 98 -11.81 -5.64 17.12
N ASP A 99 -12.84 -6.06 16.37
CA ASP A 99 -13.02 -7.43 15.91
C ASP A 99 -12.32 -7.74 14.57
N ALA A 100 -11.67 -6.73 13.94
CA ALA A 100 -10.95 -6.90 12.70
C ALA A 100 -9.45 -7.17 12.91
N ASP A 101 -8.89 -8.07 12.08
CA ASP A 101 -7.45 -8.30 11.98
C ASP A 101 -6.91 -7.60 10.73
N PHE A 102 -6.19 -6.50 10.95
CA PHE A 102 -5.69 -5.68 9.85
C PHE A 102 -4.35 -6.17 9.32
N THR A 103 -4.23 -6.21 7.99
CA THR A 103 -3.01 -6.49 7.25
C THR A 103 -2.63 -5.28 6.41
N LEU A 104 -1.43 -4.73 6.61
CA LEU A 104 -0.93 -3.62 5.81
C LEU A 104 -0.40 -4.12 4.46
N ILE A 105 -0.80 -3.47 3.36
CA ILE A 105 -0.34 -3.80 2.00
C ILE A 105 0.49 -2.65 1.45
N ILE A 106 1.76 -2.94 1.14
CA ILE A 106 2.73 -1.95 0.66
C ILE A 106 3.53 -2.48 -0.53
N GLY A 107 4.05 -1.57 -1.33
CA GLY A 107 4.97 -1.93 -2.41
C GLY A 107 6.40 -2.20 -1.91
N GLU A 108 7.16 -2.92 -2.69
CA GLU A 108 8.58 -3.22 -2.44
C GLU A 108 9.42 -1.95 -2.26
N ASP A 109 9.08 -0.87 -2.95
CA ASP A 109 9.69 0.44 -2.78
C ASP A 109 9.51 1.02 -1.37
N ASN A 110 8.38 0.74 -0.72
CA ASN A 110 8.11 1.21 0.62
C ASN A 110 8.77 0.35 1.70
N ILE A 111 8.81 -0.98 1.52
CA ILE A 111 9.49 -1.85 2.49
C ILE A 111 11.00 -1.58 2.53
N ALA A 112 11.60 -1.17 1.41
CA ALA A 112 13.01 -0.82 1.32
C ALA A 112 13.42 0.39 2.19
N ILE A 113 12.47 1.24 2.56
CA ILE A 113 12.67 2.44 3.41
C ILE A 113 11.76 2.41 4.65
N PHE A 114 11.28 1.25 5.03
CA PHE A 114 10.27 1.11 6.08
C PHE A 114 10.77 1.55 7.46
N ASP A 115 12.05 1.40 7.73
CA ASP A 115 12.75 1.87 8.92
C ASP A 115 12.70 3.41 9.10
N ARG A 116 12.39 4.15 8.03
CA ARG A 116 12.17 5.60 8.07
C ARG A 116 10.72 5.99 8.37
N TRP A 117 9.82 5.03 8.42
CA TRP A 117 8.43 5.31 8.75
C TRP A 117 8.28 5.56 10.25
N ARG A 118 7.46 6.54 10.57
CA ARG A 118 7.19 6.86 11.97
C ARG A 118 6.57 5.64 12.67
N GLU A 119 7.18 5.23 13.79
CA GLU A 119 6.72 4.09 14.59
C GLU A 119 6.64 2.78 13.78
N TYR A 120 7.57 2.55 12.85
CA TYR A 120 7.61 1.35 12.03
C TYR A 120 7.69 0.05 12.88
N GLU A 121 8.36 0.11 14.03
CA GLU A 121 8.47 -1.01 14.98
C GLU A 121 7.10 -1.41 15.53
N PHE A 122 6.23 -0.42 15.84
CA PHE A 122 4.85 -0.68 16.24
C PHE A 122 4.08 -1.40 15.13
N ILE A 123 4.27 -1.00 13.88
CA ILE A 123 3.61 -1.63 12.73
C ILE A 123 4.09 -3.08 12.60
N LEU A 124 5.41 -3.31 12.63
CA LEU A 124 6.00 -4.66 12.55
C LEU A 124 5.49 -5.59 13.64
N ALA A 125 5.42 -5.10 14.88
CA ALA A 125 5.04 -5.91 16.01
C ALA A 125 3.54 -6.28 16.06
N ASN A 126 2.68 -5.43 15.49
CA ASN A 126 1.24 -5.56 15.69
C ASN A 126 0.45 -5.97 14.43
N PHE A 127 1.00 -5.79 13.24
CA PHE A 127 0.29 -6.03 11.99
C PHE A 127 1.02 -7.00 11.08
N ARG A 128 0.26 -7.80 10.33
CA ARG A 128 0.77 -8.51 9.17
C ARG A 128 1.08 -7.50 8.07
N ILE A 129 2.13 -7.74 7.31
CA ILE A 129 2.52 -6.89 6.19
C ILE A 129 2.60 -7.75 4.93
N PHE A 130 1.81 -7.39 3.92
CA PHE A 130 1.92 -7.98 2.59
C PHE A 130 2.68 -7.02 1.68
N VAL A 131 3.75 -7.52 1.05
CA VAL A 131 4.62 -6.74 0.17
C VAL A 131 4.41 -7.19 -1.26
N TYR A 132 3.95 -6.28 -2.13
CA TYR A 132 3.82 -6.57 -3.55
C TYR A 132 5.01 -6.06 -4.35
N PRO A 133 5.46 -6.82 -5.38
CA PRO A 133 6.59 -6.42 -6.21
C PRO A 133 6.25 -5.19 -7.05
N ARG A 134 7.25 -4.34 -7.28
CA ARG A 134 7.18 -3.23 -8.23
C ARG A 134 8.31 -3.34 -9.25
N ARG A 135 8.01 -3.01 -10.53
CA ARG A 135 9.10 -2.72 -11.46
C ARG A 135 9.65 -1.34 -11.11
N GLU A 136 10.82 -1.30 -10.49
CA GLU A 136 11.70 -0.16 -10.68
C GLU A 136 12.31 -0.27 -12.08
N ASN A 137 12.66 0.89 -12.71
CA ASN A 137 13.42 0.97 -13.96
C ASN A 137 14.84 0.36 -13.76
N LEU A 138 14.89 -0.94 -13.55
CA LEU A 138 16.13 -1.70 -13.56
C LEU A 138 16.41 -2.00 -15.04
N SER A 139 17.51 -1.44 -15.56
CA SER A 139 18.17 -1.98 -16.74
C SER A 139 18.26 -3.50 -16.59
N ASP A 140 18.02 -4.24 -17.66
CA ASP A 140 17.96 -5.72 -17.67
C ASP A 140 19.15 -6.43 -16.99
N GLU A 141 20.26 -5.76 -16.79
CA GLU A 141 21.45 -6.29 -16.11
C GLU A 141 21.32 -6.39 -14.58
N GLY A 142 20.38 -5.69 -13.95
CA GLY A 142 20.16 -5.73 -12.49
C GLY A 142 19.21 -6.83 -12.01
N LEU A 143 18.43 -7.44 -12.92
CA LEU A 143 17.37 -8.39 -12.58
C LEU A 143 17.85 -9.79 -12.21
N THR A 144 19.03 -10.19 -12.66
CA THR A 144 19.55 -11.56 -12.45
C THR A 144 20.24 -11.74 -11.10
N ALA A 145 20.78 -10.68 -10.52
CA ALA A 145 21.58 -10.77 -9.29
C ALA A 145 20.74 -10.76 -7.99
N LYS A 146 19.48 -10.24 -8.00
CA LYS A 146 18.63 -10.16 -6.80
C LYS A 146 17.59 -11.27 -6.66
N ARG A 147 17.45 -12.15 -7.65
CA ARG A 147 16.47 -13.27 -7.62
C ARG A 147 16.97 -14.57 -7.01
N SER A 148 18.22 -14.65 -6.59
CA SER A 148 18.82 -15.89 -6.09
C SER A 148 18.65 -16.14 -4.58
N ASN A 149 18.19 -15.14 -3.82
CA ASN A 149 17.78 -15.34 -2.42
C ASN A 149 16.28 -15.02 -2.33
N SER A 150 15.50 -15.97 -1.81
CA SER A 150 14.07 -15.74 -1.56
C SER A 150 13.92 -14.42 -0.79
N PRO A 151 13.15 -13.44 -1.29
CA PRO A 151 13.02 -12.13 -0.63
C PRO A 151 12.52 -12.27 0.82
N GLU A 152 11.82 -13.36 1.11
CA GLU A 152 11.25 -13.69 2.42
C GLU A 152 12.32 -13.88 3.50
N ASP A 153 13.46 -14.50 3.15
CA ASP A 153 14.52 -14.78 4.15
C ASP A 153 15.37 -13.55 4.49
N GLY A 154 15.54 -12.63 3.55
CA GLY A 154 16.39 -11.45 3.72
C GLY A 154 15.77 -10.35 4.58
N LEU A 155 14.46 -10.14 4.51
CA LEU A 155 13.78 -9.03 5.18
C LEU A 155 13.35 -9.37 6.61
N THR A 156 12.92 -10.59 6.86
CA THR A 156 12.70 -11.07 8.23
C THR A 156 13.99 -11.03 9.04
N THR A 157 15.13 -11.35 8.42
CA THR A 157 16.45 -11.30 9.09
C THR A 157 16.91 -9.86 9.37
N GLN A 158 16.54 -8.88 8.55
CA GLN A 158 16.97 -7.49 8.73
C GLN A 158 16.40 -6.87 10.01
N TRP A 159 15.19 -7.24 10.42
CA TRP A 159 14.53 -6.66 11.62
C TRP A 159 14.37 -7.64 12.78
N SER A 160 14.41 -8.96 12.55
CA SER A 160 14.18 -9.98 13.58
C SER A 160 15.15 -9.93 14.76
N ASN A 161 16.31 -9.31 14.61
CA ASN A 161 17.30 -9.15 15.69
C ASN A 161 17.04 -7.95 16.60
N SER A 162 16.15 -7.02 16.23
CA SER A 162 15.96 -5.75 16.92
C SER A 162 14.50 -5.47 17.31
N VAL A 163 13.54 -6.06 16.62
CA VAL A 163 12.10 -5.78 16.78
C VAL A 163 11.29 -7.06 16.63
N ALA A 164 10.23 -7.20 17.43
CA ALA A 164 9.25 -8.27 17.22
C ALA A 164 8.55 -8.04 15.86
N VAL A 165 8.53 -9.05 15.00
CA VAL A 165 7.85 -9.02 13.71
C VAL A 165 6.69 -9.99 13.73
N LYS A 166 5.44 -9.51 13.52
CA LYS A 166 4.25 -10.37 13.50
C LYS A 166 4.27 -11.29 12.28
N GLU A 167 4.34 -10.73 11.07
CA GLU A 167 4.46 -11.47 9.81
C GLU A 167 4.77 -10.48 8.67
N ILE A 168 5.72 -10.84 7.81
CA ILE A 168 5.92 -10.19 6.52
C ILE A 168 5.82 -11.25 5.43
N ARG A 169 4.91 -11.05 4.47
CA ARG A 169 4.69 -11.96 3.36
C ARG A 169 4.86 -11.25 2.02
N TYR A 170 5.72 -11.79 1.16
CA TYR A 170 5.84 -11.34 -0.22
C TYR A 170 4.76 -11.96 -1.11
N LEU A 171 4.12 -11.09 -1.87
CA LEU A 171 3.12 -11.46 -2.86
C LEU A 171 3.82 -11.73 -4.21
N SER A 172 4.70 -12.72 -4.26
CA SER A 172 5.57 -13.01 -5.42
C SER A 172 4.80 -13.33 -6.70
N GLY A 173 3.54 -13.79 -6.59
CA GLY A 173 2.63 -14.03 -7.71
C GLY A 173 1.83 -12.80 -8.16
N ALA A 174 1.96 -11.66 -7.48
CA ALA A 174 1.20 -10.47 -7.84
C ALA A 174 1.67 -9.91 -9.19
N PRO A 175 0.74 -9.44 -10.04
CA PRO A 175 1.08 -8.92 -11.35
C PRO A 175 1.92 -7.65 -11.25
N LEU A 176 2.93 -7.54 -12.10
CA LEU A 176 3.75 -6.36 -12.23
C LEU A 176 3.08 -5.38 -13.19
N PHE A 177 2.73 -4.20 -12.69
CA PHE A 177 2.16 -3.12 -13.50
C PHE A 177 3.22 -2.06 -13.76
N ASP A 178 3.54 -1.85 -15.04
CA ASP A 178 4.48 -0.80 -15.48
C ASP A 178 3.77 0.56 -15.61
N ILE A 179 3.23 1.02 -14.49
CA ILE A 179 2.51 2.31 -14.42
C ILE A 179 2.60 2.90 -13.02
N SER A 180 2.76 4.22 -12.95
CA SER A 180 2.65 4.98 -11.72
C SER A 180 1.83 6.26 -11.90
N SER A 181 1.22 6.74 -10.81
CA SER A 181 0.50 8.02 -10.83
C SER A 181 1.40 9.18 -11.28
N THR A 182 2.70 9.12 -11.01
CA THR A 182 3.66 10.13 -11.44
C THR A 182 3.87 10.11 -12.96
N GLN A 183 3.98 8.94 -13.57
CA GLN A 183 4.05 8.81 -15.04
C GLN A 183 2.81 9.38 -15.71
N ILE A 184 1.61 9.07 -15.18
CA ILE A 184 0.36 9.60 -15.73
C ILE A 184 0.32 11.12 -15.66
N ARG A 185 0.64 11.72 -14.52
CA ARG A 185 0.67 13.19 -14.37
C ARG A 185 1.67 13.84 -15.32
N ASN A 186 2.85 13.26 -15.48
CA ASN A 186 3.88 13.77 -16.38
C ASN A 186 3.44 13.69 -17.86
N GLN A 187 2.71 12.64 -18.24
CA GLN A 187 2.15 12.52 -19.60
C GLN A 187 1.05 13.55 -19.84
N GLN A 188 0.16 13.75 -18.87
CA GLN A 188 -0.89 14.78 -18.95
C GLN A 188 -0.29 16.20 -19.07
N ALA A 189 0.73 16.52 -18.25
CA ALA A 189 1.39 17.82 -18.32
C ALA A 189 2.04 18.09 -19.69
N LYS A 190 2.59 17.07 -20.35
CA LYS A 190 3.17 17.19 -21.69
C LYS A 190 2.13 17.35 -22.82
N ALA A 191 0.90 16.93 -22.59
CA ALA A 191 -0.18 17.05 -23.59
C ALA A 191 -0.78 18.46 -23.67
N TYR A 192 -0.43 19.34 -22.72
CA TYR A 192 -0.91 20.75 -22.66
C TYR A 192 0.17 21.77 -23.05
N VAL A 193 1.31 21.33 -23.56
CA VAL A 193 2.40 22.17 -24.11
C VAL A 193 2.55 21.93 -25.60
#